data_81968985fb20e4fe1f1bc17ef394a1f2
#
_entry.id   81968985fb20e4fe1f1bc17ef394a1f2
#
_cell.length_a   1.000
_cell.length_b   1.000
_cell.length_c   1.000
_cell.angle_alpha   90.00
_cell.angle_beta   90.00
_cell.angle_gamma   90.00
#
_symmetry.space_group_name_H-M   'P 1'
#
loop_
_entity.id
_entity.type
_entity.pdbx_description
1 polymer ?
#
loop_
_entity_poly.entity_id
_entity_poly.type
_entity_poly.pdbx_seq_one_letter_code
_entity_poly.pdbx_strand_id
1 'polypeptide(L)'
;MKHLGGRIRTALLVLLLLGTTVVAQARTIHVLAIDGAISSATADYVKRGVNLAEREGSEAVVIQLNTPGGDVGATLQIMETLENAGVPVIVHVWPRGGMAASAGTLITLAASGAAMAPHTTIGAAHPVAAGGAEIETEAERKLINVLVEHMGAFASRRGEEVVEWAERAIRESEVASAESALEMGLIDVVVEDLGDLLAAFDGRSVPLGPDEVTLSTADTGSGMCLCPGSSAC
;
A
#
# COMPACT_ATOMS: atom_id res chain seq x y z
N MET A 1 -7.34 -62.02 33.68
CA MET A 1 -6.55 -60.76 33.50
C MET A 1 -6.36 -60.40 32.00
N LYS A 2 -7.35 -60.53 31.10
CA LYS A 2 -7.19 -60.31 29.64
C LYS A 2 -8.11 -59.23 29.04
N HIS A 3 -8.91 -58.53 29.82
CA HIS A 3 -9.91 -57.55 29.28
C HIS A 3 -9.64 -56.08 29.65
N LEU A 4 -8.56 -55.77 30.40
CA LEU A 4 -8.27 -54.38 30.81
C LEU A 4 -7.44 -53.61 29.77
N GLY A 5 -6.66 -54.31 28.93
CA GLY A 5 -5.80 -53.65 27.94
C GLY A 5 -6.51 -53.07 26.70
N GLY A 6 -7.69 -53.58 26.36
CA GLY A 6 -8.43 -53.10 25.18
C GLY A 6 -9.13 -51.74 25.41
N ARG A 7 -9.65 -51.52 26.61
CA ARG A 7 -10.37 -50.28 26.95
C ARG A 7 -9.45 -49.04 27.06
N ILE A 8 -8.21 -49.24 27.50
CA ILE A 8 -7.21 -48.14 27.60
C ILE A 8 -6.72 -47.74 26.22
N ARG A 9 -6.54 -48.66 25.28
CA ARG A 9 -6.13 -48.36 23.91
C ARG A 9 -7.23 -47.60 23.13
N THR A 10 -8.50 -47.94 23.32
CA THR A 10 -9.59 -47.23 22.66
C THR A 10 -9.78 -45.81 23.24
N ALA A 11 -9.61 -45.64 24.56
CA ALA A 11 -9.69 -44.29 25.17
C ALA A 11 -8.54 -43.40 24.74
N LEU A 12 -7.31 -43.91 24.52
CA LEU A 12 -6.17 -43.15 24.04
C LEU A 12 -6.34 -42.72 22.56
N LEU A 13 -6.99 -43.59 21.73
CA LEU A 13 -7.24 -43.27 20.33
C LEU A 13 -8.30 -42.17 20.16
N VAL A 14 -9.31 -42.16 21.04
CA VAL A 14 -10.37 -41.14 21.04
C VAL A 14 -9.84 -39.79 21.54
N LEU A 15 -8.90 -39.81 22.50
CA LEU A 15 -8.25 -38.57 22.99
C LEU A 15 -7.32 -37.92 21.95
N LEU A 16 -6.73 -38.71 21.03
CA LEU A 16 -5.83 -38.20 19.98
C LEU A 16 -6.62 -37.56 18.81
N LEU A 17 -7.91 -37.82 18.67
CA LEU A 17 -8.79 -37.27 17.63
C LEU A 17 -9.49 -35.96 18.03
N LEU A 18 -9.32 -35.49 19.28
CA LEU A 18 -9.97 -34.29 19.82
C LEU A 18 -9.12 -33.04 19.80
N GLY A 19 -7.98 -33.05 19.16
CA GLY A 19 -7.01 -31.99 19.36
C GLY A 19 -6.38 -31.40 18.14
N THR A 20 -7.11 -30.82 17.19
CA THR A 20 -6.63 -29.67 16.40
C THR A 20 -7.82 -28.96 15.75
N THR A 21 -8.59 -28.25 16.52
CA THR A 21 -9.31 -27.13 15.93
C THR A 21 -8.27 -26.05 15.60
N VAL A 22 -7.81 -26.03 14.36
CA VAL A 22 -7.13 -24.86 13.81
C VAL A 22 -8.19 -23.75 13.82
N VAL A 23 -8.10 -22.87 14.81
CA VAL A 23 -8.85 -21.62 14.79
C VAL A 23 -8.28 -20.85 13.62
N ALA A 24 -8.99 -20.83 12.51
CA ALA A 24 -8.69 -19.92 11.41
C ALA A 24 -8.76 -18.50 12.00
N GLN A 25 -7.62 -17.87 12.21
CA GLN A 25 -7.57 -16.49 12.64
C GLN A 25 -8.13 -15.65 11.51
N ALA A 26 -9.22 -14.92 11.77
CA ALA A 26 -9.78 -14.01 10.78
C ALA A 26 -8.70 -13.04 10.34
N ARG A 27 -8.41 -13.01 9.04
CA ARG A 27 -7.42 -12.12 8.47
C ARG A 27 -8.02 -10.73 8.38
N THR A 28 -7.34 -9.74 8.89
CA THR A 28 -7.80 -8.35 8.96
C THR A 28 -7.08 -7.53 7.90
N ILE A 29 -7.81 -6.62 7.26
CA ILE A 29 -7.26 -5.58 6.40
C ILE A 29 -7.51 -4.23 7.07
N HIS A 30 -6.47 -3.43 7.26
CA HIS A 30 -6.60 -2.05 7.71
C HIS A 30 -6.77 -1.13 6.50
N VAL A 31 -7.80 -0.27 6.55
CA VAL A 31 -8.07 0.68 5.48
C VAL A 31 -7.86 2.10 6.00
N LEU A 32 -6.94 2.82 5.37
CA LEU A 32 -6.64 4.22 5.65
C LEU A 32 -7.16 5.07 4.49
N ALA A 33 -7.92 6.12 4.78
CA ALA A 33 -8.42 7.03 3.77
C ALA A 33 -7.65 8.36 3.80
N ILE A 34 -7.12 8.76 2.66
CA ILE A 34 -6.46 10.05 2.45
C ILE A 34 -7.20 10.77 1.32
N ASP A 35 -7.92 11.83 1.68
CA ASP A 35 -8.63 12.68 0.72
C ASP A 35 -8.23 14.14 0.97
N GLY A 36 -7.35 14.65 0.12
CA GLY A 36 -6.80 16.00 0.22
C GLY A 36 -5.27 16.07 0.27
N ALA A 37 -4.74 17.22 0.71
CA ALA A 37 -3.31 17.50 0.68
C ALA A 37 -2.50 16.64 1.66
N ILE A 38 -1.32 16.20 1.23
CA ILE A 38 -0.36 15.50 2.09
C ILE A 38 0.30 16.50 3.05
N SER A 39 0.26 16.19 4.33
CA SER A 39 0.78 17.01 5.43
C SER A 39 1.47 16.14 6.50
N SER A 40 2.13 16.77 7.46
CA SER A 40 2.70 16.04 8.62
C SER A 40 1.63 15.26 9.39
N ALA A 41 0.41 15.79 9.52
CA ALA A 41 -0.70 15.07 10.14
C ALA A 41 -1.09 13.82 9.34
N THR A 42 -1.04 13.89 8.01
CA THR A 42 -1.26 12.73 7.12
C THR A 42 -0.16 11.68 7.30
N ALA A 43 1.10 12.10 7.40
CA ALA A 43 2.22 11.20 7.63
C ALA A 43 2.10 10.47 8.99
N ASP A 44 1.76 11.20 10.05
CA ASP A 44 1.51 10.64 11.36
C ASP A 44 0.32 9.66 11.36
N TYR A 45 -0.74 9.96 10.61
CA TYR A 45 -1.90 9.09 10.45
C TYR A 45 -1.52 7.77 9.78
N VAL A 46 -0.80 7.82 8.67
CA VAL A 46 -0.31 6.62 7.96
C VAL A 46 0.58 5.78 8.87
N LYS A 47 1.54 6.41 9.56
CA LYS A 47 2.44 5.73 10.48
C LYS A 47 1.70 5.02 11.62
N ARG A 48 0.69 5.67 12.21
CA ARG A 48 -0.13 5.03 13.25
C ARG A 48 -0.93 3.86 12.72
N GLY A 49 -1.53 4.00 11.52
CA GLY A 49 -2.31 2.93 10.89
C GLY A 49 -1.46 1.70 10.55
N VAL A 50 -0.29 1.91 9.96
CA VAL A 50 0.66 0.81 9.65
C VAL A 50 1.12 0.12 10.94
N ASN A 51 1.57 0.88 11.94
CA ASN A 51 1.97 0.31 13.24
C ASN A 51 0.84 -0.45 13.95
N LEU A 52 -0.42 -0.04 13.77
CA LEU A 52 -1.57 -0.75 14.32
C LEU A 52 -1.77 -2.09 13.59
N ALA A 53 -1.75 -2.07 12.28
CA ALA A 53 -1.86 -3.26 11.44
C ALA A 53 -0.77 -4.30 11.77
N GLU A 54 0.47 -3.86 11.98
CA GLU A 54 1.58 -4.73 12.38
C GLU A 54 1.32 -5.39 13.75
N ARG A 55 0.90 -4.60 14.75
CA ARG A 55 0.59 -5.14 16.08
C ARG A 55 -0.56 -6.13 16.10
N GLU A 56 -1.52 -5.96 15.21
CA GLU A 56 -2.68 -6.84 15.10
C GLU A 56 -2.43 -8.03 14.18
N GLY A 57 -1.27 -8.10 13.53
CA GLY A 57 -0.93 -9.17 12.59
C GLY A 57 -1.82 -9.17 11.37
N SER A 58 -2.13 -7.99 10.85
CA SER A 58 -3.00 -7.83 9.68
C SER A 58 -2.36 -8.38 8.42
N GLU A 59 -3.19 -8.83 7.48
CA GLU A 59 -2.76 -9.35 6.18
C GLU A 59 -2.13 -8.25 5.31
N ALA A 60 -2.74 -7.06 5.32
CA ALA A 60 -2.25 -5.88 4.62
C ALA A 60 -2.86 -4.58 5.16
N VAL A 61 -2.28 -3.46 4.76
CA VAL A 61 -2.88 -2.13 4.84
C VAL A 61 -3.27 -1.68 3.44
N VAL A 62 -4.48 -1.15 3.27
CA VAL A 62 -4.92 -0.49 2.05
C VAL A 62 -5.01 1.02 2.31
N ILE A 63 -4.31 1.82 1.52
CA ILE A 63 -4.43 3.28 1.53
C ILE A 63 -5.31 3.68 0.34
N GLN A 64 -6.54 4.11 0.60
CA GLN A 64 -7.39 4.76 -0.40
C GLN A 64 -6.94 6.22 -0.52
N LEU A 65 -6.43 6.58 -1.70
CA LEU A 65 -5.71 7.82 -1.92
C LEU A 65 -6.39 8.69 -2.98
N ASN A 66 -6.73 9.92 -2.60
CA ASN A 66 -7.10 11.01 -3.51
C ASN A 66 -6.37 12.28 -3.07
N THR A 67 -5.35 12.70 -3.80
CA THR A 67 -4.54 13.85 -3.41
C THR A 67 -4.02 14.65 -4.59
N PRO A 68 -4.06 15.99 -4.50
CA PRO A 68 -3.38 16.87 -5.45
C PRO A 68 -1.86 16.98 -5.17
N GLY A 69 -1.36 16.35 -4.11
CA GLY A 69 0.00 16.48 -3.62
C GLY A 69 0.09 17.09 -2.23
N GLY A 70 1.25 17.66 -1.89
CA GLY A 70 1.42 18.33 -0.59
C GLY A 70 2.88 18.48 -0.18
N ASP A 71 3.14 18.44 1.12
CA ASP A 71 4.47 18.67 1.70
C ASP A 71 5.46 17.54 1.37
N VAL A 72 6.64 17.92 0.86
CA VAL A 72 7.68 16.96 0.45
C VAL A 72 8.21 16.18 1.64
N GLY A 73 8.42 16.84 2.79
CA GLY A 73 8.92 16.19 4.00
C GLY A 73 7.95 15.13 4.52
N ALA A 74 6.65 15.45 4.53
CA ALA A 74 5.60 14.50 4.88
C ALA A 74 5.52 13.32 3.89
N THR A 75 5.71 13.60 2.59
CA THR A 75 5.74 12.57 1.55
C THR A 75 6.88 11.59 1.78
N LEU A 76 8.09 12.08 2.03
CA LEU A 76 9.25 11.23 2.32
C LEU A 76 9.06 10.40 3.59
N GLN A 77 8.42 10.97 4.63
CA GLN A 77 8.08 10.23 5.85
C GLN A 77 7.06 9.10 5.60
N ILE A 78 6.08 9.34 4.73
CA ILE A 78 5.14 8.27 4.31
C ILE A 78 5.90 7.19 3.56
N MET A 79 6.70 7.53 2.55
CA MET A 79 7.50 6.57 1.78
C MET A 79 8.41 5.72 2.69
N GLU A 80 9.10 6.36 3.65
CA GLU A 80 9.91 5.66 4.66
C GLU A 80 9.06 4.69 5.51
N THR A 81 7.86 5.11 5.89
CA THR A 81 6.92 4.27 6.63
C THR A 81 6.51 3.03 5.82
N LEU A 82 6.20 3.21 4.52
CA LEU A 82 5.83 2.11 3.63
C LEU A 82 7.00 1.14 3.41
N GLU A 83 8.20 1.65 3.21
CA GLU A 83 9.42 0.84 2.99
C GLU A 83 9.78 -0.03 4.20
N ASN A 84 9.58 0.50 5.40
CA ASN A 84 9.92 -0.19 6.64
C ASN A 84 8.72 -0.93 7.27
N ALA A 85 7.58 -0.98 6.58
CA ALA A 85 6.39 -1.67 7.06
C ALA A 85 6.64 -3.18 7.19
N GLY A 86 6.22 -3.75 8.32
CA GLY A 86 6.23 -5.19 8.58
C GLY A 86 5.01 -5.92 7.99
N VAL A 87 4.11 -5.20 7.35
CA VAL A 87 2.94 -5.73 6.63
C VAL A 87 2.86 -5.07 5.24
N PRO A 88 2.37 -5.78 4.20
CA PRO A 88 2.21 -5.19 2.88
C PRO A 88 1.30 -3.96 2.89
N VAL A 89 1.70 -2.92 2.18
CA VAL A 89 0.89 -1.72 1.99
C VAL A 89 0.49 -1.62 0.53
N ILE A 90 -0.81 -1.58 0.26
CA ILE A 90 -1.39 -1.43 -1.08
C ILE A 90 -1.98 -0.03 -1.18
N VAL A 91 -1.62 0.72 -2.21
CA VAL A 91 -2.24 2.02 -2.50
C VAL A 91 -3.31 1.84 -3.58
N HIS A 92 -4.51 2.31 -3.29
CA HIS A 92 -5.62 2.36 -4.24
C HIS A 92 -5.99 3.82 -4.51
N VAL A 93 -5.64 4.32 -5.68
CA VAL A 93 -6.06 5.67 -6.13
C VAL A 93 -7.57 5.63 -6.36
N TRP A 94 -8.32 6.25 -5.46
CA TRP A 94 -9.77 6.15 -5.34
C TRP A 94 -10.33 7.47 -4.74
N PRO A 95 -11.54 7.91 -5.08
CA PRO A 95 -12.56 7.25 -5.91
C PRO A 95 -12.35 7.45 -7.42
N ARG A 96 -13.25 6.89 -8.24
CA ARG A 96 -13.33 7.17 -9.67
C ARG A 96 -13.26 8.69 -9.94
N GLY A 97 -12.37 9.10 -10.85
CA GLY A 97 -12.08 10.50 -11.14
C GLY A 97 -11.18 11.20 -10.13
N GLY A 98 -10.71 10.49 -9.11
CA GLY A 98 -9.67 10.96 -8.18
C GLY A 98 -8.28 11.01 -8.82
N MET A 99 -7.29 11.41 -8.02
CA MET A 99 -5.92 11.56 -8.51
C MET A 99 -4.88 11.19 -7.45
N ALA A 100 -3.74 10.71 -7.91
CA ALA A 100 -2.51 10.60 -7.16
C ALA A 100 -1.48 11.56 -7.77
N ALA A 101 -1.70 12.86 -7.62
CA ALA A 101 -0.80 13.86 -8.18
C ALA A 101 0.36 14.18 -7.23
N SER A 102 1.52 14.55 -7.80
CA SER A 102 2.72 14.98 -7.05
C SER A 102 3.11 13.97 -5.95
N ALA A 103 2.99 14.35 -4.67
CA ALA A 103 3.21 13.45 -3.53
C ALA A 103 2.47 12.10 -3.67
N GLY A 104 1.27 12.11 -4.23
CA GLY A 104 0.49 10.89 -4.46
C GLY A 104 1.15 9.91 -5.40
N THR A 105 1.82 10.39 -6.44
CA THR A 105 2.63 9.56 -7.35
C THR A 105 3.73 8.83 -6.61
N LEU A 106 4.49 9.56 -5.80
CA LEU A 106 5.62 9.03 -5.05
C LEU A 106 5.17 7.98 -4.03
N ILE A 107 4.07 8.25 -3.31
CA ILE A 107 3.47 7.32 -2.34
C ILE A 107 2.97 6.05 -3.04
N THR A 108 2.32 6.19 -4.20
CA THR A 108 1.78 5.05 -4.95
C THR A 108 2.89 4.13 -5.45
N LEU A 109 3.98 4.67 -6.00
CA LEU A 109 5.11 3.88 -6.49
C LEU A 109 5.95 3.27 -5.38
N ALA A 110 5.93 3.84 -4.16
CA ALA A 110 6.63 3.30 -2.99
C ALA A 110 5.90 2.12 -2.32
N ALA A 111 4.63 1.88 -2.65
CA ALA A 111 3.83 0.84 -2.05
C ALA A 111 4.22 -0.57 -2.51
N SER A 112 3.91 -1.59 -1.68
CA SER A 112 4.06 -3.01 -2.02
C SER A 112 3.18 -3.43 -3.20
N GLY A 113 1.98 -2.83 -3.32
CA GLY A 113 1.06 -3.00 -4.44
C GLY A 113 0.35 -1.70 -4.75
N ALA A 114 -0.06 -1.50 -6.00
CA ALA A 114 -0.73 -0.30 -6.45
C ALA A 114 -1.93 -0.61 -7.35
N ALA A 115 -3.03 0.08 -7.12
CA ALA A 115 -4.24 -0.01 -7.93
C ALA A 115 -4.82 1.37 -8.18
N MET A 116 -5.58 1.49 -9.26
CA MET A 116 -6.28 2.72 -9.58
C MET A 116 -7.74 2.43 -9.93
N ALA A 117 -8.65 3.30 -9.49
CA ALA A 117 -10.02 3.29 -9.98
C ALA A 117 -10.07 3.83 -11.43
N PRO A 118 -11.06 3.42 -12.24
CA PRO A 118 -11.21 3.97 -13.59
C PRO A 118 -11.33 5.49 -13.61
N HIS A 119 -10.76 6.13 -14.64
CA HIS A 119 -10.74 7.58 -14.82
C HIS A 119 -9.96 8.35 -13.75
N THR A 120 -9.11 7.70 -12.99
CA THR A 120 -8.14 8.36 -12.10
C THR A 120 -6.85 8.66 -12.86
N THR A 121 -6.03 9.56 -12.30
CA THR A 121 -4.75 9.95 -12.88
C THR A 121 -3.62 9.85 -11.85
N ILE A 122 -2.40 9.62 -12.35
CA ILE A 122 -1.16 9.60 -11.57
C ILE A 122 -0.08 10.41 -12.31
N GLY A 123 0.78 11.13 -11.59
CA GLY A 123 1.88 11.89 -12.20
C GLY A 123 2.01 13.30 -11.65
N ALA A 124 2.50 14.23 -12.49
CA ALA A 124 2.75 15.63 -12.14
C ALA A 124 3.57 15.79 -10.84
N ALA A 125 4.67 15.05 -10.73
CA ALA A 125 5.46 14.96 -9.49
C ALA A 125 6.59 16.01 -9.40
N HIS A 126 6.59 17.01 -10.28
CA HIS A 126 7.55 18.10 -10.23
C HIS A 126 7.36 18.93 -8.96
N PRO A 127 8.40 19.14 -8.14
CA PRO A 127 8.30 19.98 -6.96
C PRO A 127 8.03 21.44 -7.35
N VAL A 128 7.08 22.08 -6.69
CA VAL A 128 6.79 23.50 -6.87
C VAL A 128 7.06 24.25 -5.57
N ALA A 129 7.55 25.49 -5.68
CA ALA A 129 7.73 26.33 -4.50
C ALA A 129 6.40 26.65 -3.82
N ALA A 130 6.41 26.89 -2.51
CA ALA A 130 5.24 27.34 -1.78
C ALA A 130 4.64 28.60 -2.43
N GLY A 131 3.44 28.48 -2.98
CA GLY A 131 2.76 29.55 -3.75
C GLY A 131 2.72 29.33 -5.26
N GLY A 132 3.21 28.19 -5.78
CA GLY A 132 3.06 27.79 -7.19
C GLY A 132 3.95 28.56 -8.17
N ALA A 133 4.97 29.25 -7.69
CA ALA A 133 5.94 29.92 -8.57
C ALA A 133 7.00 28.94 -9.04
N GLU A 134 7.19 28.82 -10.34
CA GLU A 134 8.37 28.16 -10.92
C GLU A 134 9.60 29.04 -10.62
N ILE A 135 10.43 28.60 -9.71
CA ILE A 135 11.71 29.22 -9.42
C ILE A 135 12.77 28.15 -9.64
N GLU A 136 13.44 28.14 -10.79
CA GLU A 136 14.64 27.34 -11.03
C GLU A 136 15.79 27.78 -10.11
N THR A 137 15.68 27.47 -8.84
CA THR A 137 16.77 27.68 -7.89
C THR A 137 17.70 26.45 -7.87
N GLU A 138 18.96 26.69 -7.47
CA GLU A 138 19.90 25.58 -7.25
C GLU A 138 19.38 24.58 -6.19
N ALA A 139 18.61 25.06 -5.22
CA ALA A 139 17.98 24.22 -4.20
C ALA A 139 16.92 23.29 -4.80
N GLU A 140 16.10 23.77 -5.72
CA GLU A 140 15.08 22.98 -6.42
C GLU A 140 15.71 21.89 -7.29
N ARG A 141 16.76 22.20 -8.05
CA ARG A 141 17.50 21.18 -8.82
C ARG A 141 18.08 20.09 -7.93
N LYS A 142 18.60 20.45 -6.75
CA LYS A 142 19.08 19.47 -5.77
C LYS A 142 17.95 18.60 -5.25
N LEU A 143 16.79 19.18 -4.97
CA LEU A 143 15.61 18.46 -4.53
C LEU A 143 15.10 17.49 -5.61
N ILE A 144 14.98 17.94 -6.86
CA ILE A 144 14.61 17.11 -8.01
C ILE A 144 15.55 15.89 -8.11
N ASN A 145 16.85 16.11 -8.06
CA ASN A 145 17.81 15.01 -8.15
C ASN A 145 17.68 14.01 -6.99
N VAL A 146 17.42 14.50 -5.77
CA VAL A 146 17.16 13.63 -4.61
C VAL A 146 15.88 12.82 -4.81
N LEU A 147 14.81 13.44 -5.30
CA LEU A 147 13.53 12.74 -5.53
C LEU A 147 13.66 11.70 -6.65
N VAL A 148 14.36 12.02 -7.75
CA VAL A 148 14.61 11.08 -8.85
C VAL A 148 15.39 9.87 -8.35
N GLU A 149 16.47 10.07 -7.58
CA GLU A 149 17.25 8.97 -7.02
C GLU A 149 16.43 8.09 -6.07
N HIS A 150 15.69 8.71 -5.15
CA HIS A 150 14.82 7.97 -4.24
C HIS A 150 13.75 7.17 -5.01
N MET A 151 13.08 7.81 -5.98
CA MET A 151 12.06 7.13 -6.77
C MET A 151 12.62 6.02 -7.64
N GLY A 152 13.83 6.20 -8.18
CA GLY A 152 14.50 5.15 -8.94
C GLY A 152 14.63 3.84 -8.18
N ALA A 153 14.94 3.91 -6.87
CA ALA A 153 15.03 2.73 -6.02
C ALA A 153 13.67 1.99 -5.87
N PHE A 154 12.57 2.72 -5.69
CA PHE A 154 11.23 2.13 -5.59
C PHE A 154 10.71 1.65 -6.96
N ALA A 155 10.84 2.49 -7.98
CA ALA A 155 10.37 2.21 -9.33
C ALA A 155 11.07 1.00 -9.96
N SER A 156 12.35 0.76 -9.63
CA SER A 156 13.12 -0.38 -10.15
C SER A 156 12.51 -1.74 -9.80
N ARG A 157 11.74 -1.85 -8.73
CA ARG A 157 11.00 -3.06 -8.36
C ARG A 157 9.90 -3.41 -9.38
N ARG A 158 9.46 -2.42 -10.17
CA ARG A 158 8.41 -2.55 -11.19
C ARG A 158 8.97 -2.62 -12.61
N GLY A 159 10.24 -2.33 -12.82
CA GLY A 159 10.93 -2.41 -14.11
C GLY A 159 11.52 -1.09 -14.57
N GLU A 160 12.37 -1.16 -15.61
CA GLU A 160 13.12 -0.01 -16.13
C GLU A 160 12.20 1.06 -16.74
N GLU A 161 11.13 0.67 -17.44
CA GLU A 161 10.15 1.59 -18.02
C GLU A 161 9.48 2.46 -16.95
N VAL A 162 9.22 1.88 -15.76
CA VAL A 162 8.64 2.60 -14.62
C VAL A 162 9.64 3.60 -14.03
N VAL A 163 10.94 3.27 -14.00
CA VAL A 163 12.00 4.20 -13.58
C VAL A 163 12.07 5.41 -14.50
N GLU A 164 12.09 5.17 -15.82
CA GLU A 164 12.12 6.24 -16.81
C GLU A 164 10.88 7.14 -16.75
N TRP A 165 9.69 6.53 -16.60
CA TRP A 165 8.46 7.29 -16.44
C TRP A 165 8.46 8.13 -15.16
N ALA A 166 8.89 7.55 -14.04
CA ALA A 166 8.97 8.26 -12.75
C ALA A 166 9.92 9.48 -12.83
N GLU A 167 11.05 9.36 -13.54
CA GLU A 167 11.94 10.47 -13.79
C GLU A 167 11.25 11.58 -14.61
N ARG A 168 10.52 11.24 -15.68
CA ARG A 168 9.75 12.21 -16.48
C ARG A 168 8.61 12.84 -15.67
N ALA A 169 7.93 12.06 -14.82
CA ALA A 169 6.90 12.60 -13.91
C ALA A 169 7.46 13.66 -12.96
N ILE A 170 8.69 13.45 -12.45
CA ILE A 170 9.37 14.40 -11.56
C ILE A 170 9.97 15.58 -12.32
N ARG A 171 10.61 15.38 -13.48
CA ARG A 171 11.30 16.43 -14.20
C ARG A 171 10.39 17.24 -15.11
N GLU A 172 9.40 16.59 -15.73
CA GLU A 172 8.60 17.11 -16.83
C GLU A 172 7.10 17.16 -16.52
N SER A 173 6.71 16.77 -15.30
CA SER A 173 5.30 16.70 -14.85
C SER A 173 4.45 15.74 -15.69
N GLU A 174 5.02 14.65 -16.20
CA GLU A 174 4.27 13.64 -16.97
C GLU A 174 3.12 13.07 -16.14
N VAL A 175 2.00 12.77 -16.81
CA VAL A 175 0.77 12.24 -16.20
C VAL A 175 0.29 11.04 -17.01
N ALA A 176 -0.21 10.01 -16.30
CA ALA A 176 -0.84 8.84 -16.89
C ALA A 176 -2.28 8.66 -16.41
N SER A 177 -3.14 8.14 -17.29
CA SER A 177 -4.45 7.60 -16.89
C SER A 177 -4.29 6.25 -16.18
N ALA A 178 -5.34 5.76 -15.53
CA ALA A 178 -5.34 4.43 -14.91
C ALA A 178 -4.98 3.33 -15.91
N GLU A 179 -5.52 3.41 -17.14
CA GLU A 179 -5.28 2.43 -18.21
C GLU A 179 -3.81 2.47 -18.67
N SER A 180 -3.28 3.67 -18.95
CA SER A 180 -1.87 3.83 -19.35
C SER A 180 -0.92 3.43 -18.22
N ALA A 181 -1.26 3.73 -16.96
CA ALA A 181 -0.48 3.34 -15.80
C ALA A 181 -0.40 1.81 -15.66
N LEU A 182 -1.48 1.09 -15.96
CA LEU A 182 -1.48 -0.37 -15.98
C LEU A 182 -0.62 -0.91 -17.13
N GLU A 183 -0.76 -0.37 -18.34
CA GLU A 183 0.03 -0.78 -19.51
C GLU A 183 1.54 -0.61 -19.30
N MET A 184 1.96 0.47 -18.64
CA MET A 184 3.37 0.75 -18.31
C MET A 184 3.86 0.01 -17.05
N GLY A 185 2.99 -0.69 -16.32
CA GLY A 185 3.38 -1.37 -15.08
C GLY A 185 3.54 -0.46 -13.86
N LEU A 186 3.07 0.80 -13.92
CA LEU A 186 3.06 1.70 -12.77
C LEU A 186 2.17 1.18 -11.64
N ILE A 187 1.11 0.46 -12.02
CA ILE A 187 0.15 -0.17 -11.10
C ILE A 187 -0.10 -1.62 -11.49
N ASP A 188 -0.68 -2.37 -10.58
CA ASP A 188 -0.91 -3.81 -10.73
C ASP A 188 -2.29 -4.13 -11.32
N VAL A 189 -3.28 -3.24 -11.10
CA VAL A 189 -4.66 -3.48 -11.54
C VAL A 189 -5.48 -2.19 -11.57
N VAL A 190 -6.49 -2.14 -12.46
CA VAL A 190 -7.55 -1.13 -12.44
C VAL A 190 -8.82 -1.77 -11.90
N VAL A 191 -9.37 -1.23 -10.79
CA VAL A 191 -10.53 -1.78 -10.08
C VAL A 191 -11.43 -0.69 -9.52
N GLU A 192 -12.73 -0.95 -9.45
CA GLU A 192 -13.72 0.07 -9.06
C GLU A 192 -13.71 0.36 -7.55
N ASP A 193 -13.62 -0.68 -6.72
CA ASP A 193 -13.79 -0.55 -5.28
C ASP A 193 -12.84 -1.46 -4.47
N LEU A 194 -12.98 -1.40 -3.15
CA LEU A 194 -12.17 -2.17 -2.23
C LEU A 194 -12.40 -3.69 -2.35
N GLY A 195 -13.62 -4.13 -2.64
CA GLY A 195 -13.93 -5.55 -2.80
C GLY A 195 -13.24 -6.14 -4.00
N ASP A 196 -13.28 -5.42 -5.14
CA ASP A 196 -12.57 -5.79 -6.36
C ASP A 196 -11.05 -5.75 -6.16
N LEU A 197 -10.56 -4.77 -5.38
CA LEU A 197 -9.14 -4.68 -5.02
C LEU A 197 -8.69 -5.94 -4.28
N LEU A 198 -9.40 -6.31 -3.22
CA LEU A 198 -9.07 -7.47 -2.42
C LEU A 198 -9.12 -8.76 -3.24
N ALA A 199 -10.12 -8.92 -4.10
CA ALA A 199 -10.23 -10.07 -5.00
C ALA A 199 -9.07 -10.13 -6.01
N ALA A 200 -8.60 -8.97 -6.53
CA ALA A 200 -7.52 -8.90 -7.49
C ALA A 200 -6.15 -9.16 -6.86
N PHE A 201 -5.97 -8.89 -5.56
CA PHE A 201 -4.73 -9.12 -4.85
C PHE A 201 -4.67 -10.49 -4.14
N ASP A 202 -5.78 -11.23 -4.10
CA ASP A 202 -5.78 -12.56 -3.49
C ASP A 202 -4.86 -13.53 -4.24
N GLY A 203 -3.96 -14.19 -3.51
CA GLY A 203 -2.96 -15.09 -4.08
C GLY A 203 -1.79 -14.40 -4.80
N ARG A 204 -1.73 -13.06 -4.86
CA ARG A 204 -0.57 -12.36 -5.42
C ARG A 204 0.59 -12.30 -4.45
N SER A 205 1.80 -12.46 -4.98
CA SER A 205 3.04 -12.13 -4.27
C SER A 205 3.35 -10.65 -4.44
N VAL A 206 3.64 -9.98 -3.32
CA VAL A 206 4.03 -8.57 -3.28
C VAL A 206 5.32 -8.40 -2.47
N PRO A 207 6.15 -7.38 -2.77
CA PRO A 207 7.36 -7.13 -2.01
C PRO A 207 7.05 -6.69 -0.57
N LEU A 208 7.85 -7.21 0.38
CA LEU A 208 7.85 -6.82 1.79
C LEU A 208 9.31 -6.76 2.28
N GLY A 209 9.91 -5.57 2.26
CA GLY A 209 11.35 -5.41 2.49
C GLY A 209 12.17 -6.19 1.46
N PRO A 210 13.12 -7.05 1.90
CA PRO A 210 13.93 -7.89 1.00
C PRO A 210 13.20 -9.15 0.51
N ASP A 211 12.06 -9.49 1.09
CA ASP A 211 11.30 -10.71 0.84
C ASP A 211 10.05 -10.44 -0.01
N GLU A 212 9.37 -11.51 -0.40
CA GLU A 212 8.04 -11.47 -0.99
C GLU A 212 7.04 -12.21 -0.09
N VAL A 213 5.82 -11.70 -0.01
CA VAL A 213 4.73 -12.35 0.71
C VAL A 213 3.53 -12.54 -0.22
N THR A 214 2.91 -13.72 -0.13
CA THR A 214 1.68 -14.00 -0.87
C THR A 214 0.49 -13.56 -0.03
N LEU A 215 -0.31 -12.65 -0.57
CA LEU A 215 -1.51 -12.12 0.06
C LEU A 215 -2.65 -13.15 0.06
N SER A 216 -3.45 -13.14 1.10
CA SER A 216 -4.66 -13.94 1.21
C SER A 216 -5.80 -13.04 1.69
N THR A 217 -6.45 -12.41 0.73
CA THR A 217 -7.42 -11.33 0.94
C THR A 217 -8.87 -11.76 0.71
N ALA A 218 -9.15 -12.95 0.11
CA ALA A 218 -10.49 -13.41 -0.21
C ALA A 218 -11.38 -13.62 1.02
N ASP A 219 -10.81 -14.06 2.15
CA ASP A 219 -11.55 -14.40 3.38
C ASP A 219 -11.61 -13.26 4.41
N THR A 220 -11.27 -12.02 4.01
CA THR A 220 -11.19 -10.86 4.92
C THR A 220 -12.53 -10.16 5.21
N GLY A 221 -13.64 -10.70 4.73
CA GLY A 221 -14.97 -10.08 4.76
C GLY A 221 -15.56 -9.72 6.14
N SER A 222 -14.95 -10.14 7.25
CA SER A 222 -15.44 -9.85 8.62
C SER A 222 -14.46 -9.04 9.49
N GLY A 223 -13.27 -8.70 8.97
CA GLY A 223 -12.20 -8.06 9.74
C GLY A 223 -11.68 -6.75 9.14
N MET A 224 -12.52 -5.98 8.42
CA MET A 224 -12.12 -4.68 7.90
C MET A 224 -12.13 -3.63 9.01
N CYS A 225 -10.97 -3.14 9.40
CA CYS A 225 -10.83 -2.01 10.31
C CYS A 225 -10.71 -0.71 9.50
N LEU A 226 -11.75 0.13 9.57
CA LEU A 226 -11.69 1.49 9.05
C LEU A 226 -11.09 2.39 10.13
N CYS A 227 -9.89 2.90 9.91
CA CYS A 227 -9.32 3.92 10.76
C CYS A 227 -9.98 5.28 10.42
N PRO A 228 -10.84 5.85 11.30
CA PRO A 228 -11.42 7.16 11.04
C PRO A 228 -10.32 8.24 11.05
N GLY A 229 -10.37 9.13 10.07
CA GLY A 229 -9.42 10.23 9.94
C GLY A 229 -9.31 11.04 11.24
N SER A 230 -8.09 11.33 11.61
CA SER A 230 -7.58 12.38 12.49
C SER A 230 -7.73 12.30 14.01
N SER A 231 -8.55 11.47 14.67
CA SER A 231 -8.70 11.60 16.11
C SER A 231 -8.83 10.32 16.97
N ALA A 232 -8.77 9.13 16.41
CA ALA A 232 -9.03 7.91 17.17
C ALA A 232 -8.34 6.63 16.68
N CYS A 233 -7.04 6.70 16.35
CA CYS A 233 -6.17 5.52 16.30
C CYS A 233 -4.99 5.70 17.22
#